data_90abba7b64930abffb32f04ca8acc3aa
#
_entry.id   90abba7b64930abffb32f04ca8acc3aa
#
_cell.length_a   1.000
_cell.length_b   1.000
_cell.length_c   1.000
_cell.angle_alpha   90.00
_cell.angle_beta   90.00
_cell.angle_gamma   90.00
#
_symmetry.space_group_name_H-M   'P 1'
#
loop_
_entity.id
_entity.type
_entity.pdbx_description
1 polymer ?
#
loop_
_entity_poly.entity_id
_entity_poly.type
_entity_poly.pdbx_seq_one_letter_code
_entity_poly.pdbx_strand_id
1 'polypeptide(L)'
;MTTPLTAKDFASDQEVRWCPGCGDYAILKAVHKTLADLGVSKEKTVFVSGIGCSSRFPYYMSTYGFHTIHGRAPAIATGVKLANPELDVWVITGDGDGLSIGGNHTLHVLRRNVDLKIILFNNEIYGLTKGQYSPTSRQGTKSPSTPMGSIDPPVNA
;
A
#
# COMPACT_ATOMS: atom_id res chain seq x y z
N MET A 1 -7.14 29.14 -17.23
CA MET A 1 -7.21 28.69 -15.82
C MET A 1 -7.68 27.25 -15.85
N THR A 2 -6.88 26.29 -15.42
CA THR A 2 -7.28 24.88 -15.35
C THR A 2 -8.24 24.71 -14.19
N THR A 3 -9.38 24.08 -14.43
CA THR A 3 -10.35 23.75 -13.37
C THR A 3 -9.66 22.85 -12.33
N PRO A 4 -9.78 23.13 -11.03
CA PRO A 4 -9.19 22.29 -10.01
C PRO A 4 -9.74 20.87 -10.08
N LEU A 5 -8.86 19.86 -9.94
CA LEU A 5 -9.24 18.47 -9.93
C LEU A 5 -10.10 18.16 -8.70
N THR A 6 -11.05 17.26 -8.87
CA THR A 6 -11.92 16.75 -7.81
C THR A 6 -11.51 15.33 -7.42
N ALA A 7 -12.01 14.81 -6.29
CA ALA A 7 -11.77 13.42 -5.89
C ALA A 7 -12.16 12.38 -6.96
N LYS A 8 -13.18 12.70 -7.78
CA LYS A 8 -13.62 11.83 -8.88
C LYS A 8 -12.61 11.74 -10.02
N ASP A 9 -11.82 12.79 -10.22
CA ASP A 9 -10.80 12.81 -11.28
C ASP A 9 -9.61 11.89 -10.97
N PHE A 10 -9.44 11.53 -9.69
CA PHE A 10 -8.44 10.57 -9.23
C PHE A 10 -8.93 9.12 -9.21
N ALA A 11 -10.25 8.89 -9.37
CA ALA A 11 -10.80 7.55 -9.46
C ALA A 11 -10.66 7.01 -10.90
N SER A 12 -10.24 5.75 -11.01
CA SER A 12 -10.26 5.04 -12.30
C SER A 12 -11.67 4.54 -12.64
N ASP A 13 -11.83 4.00 -13.83
CA ASP A 13 -13.05 3.36 -14.31
C ASP A 13 -13.20 1.90 -13.84
N GLN A 14 -12.23 1.40 -13.05
CA GLN A 14 -12.21 0.02 -12.61
C GLN A 14 -13.16 -0.23 -11.43
N GLU A 15 -13.90 -1.33 -11.50
CA GLU A 15 -14.71 -1.80 -10.39
C GLU A 15 -13.85 -2.18 -9.20
N VAL A 16 -14.13 -1.61 -8.03
CA VAL A 16 -13.40 -1.92 -6.80
C VAL A 16 -13.83 -3.30 -6.27
N ARG A 17 -12.89 -4.23 -6.12
CA ARG A 17 -13.14 -5.63 -5.80
C ARG A 17 -12.59 -6.06 -4.44
N TRP A 18 -12.70 -5.22 -3.44
CA TRP A 18 -12.50 -5.60 -2.05
C TRP A 18 -13.76 -6.20 -1.44
N CYS A 19 -13.62 -6.88 -0.32
CA CYS A 19 -14.76 -7.46 0.39
C CYS A 19 -15.74 -6.38 0.85
N PRO A 20 -17.05 -6.62 0.86
CA PRO A 20 -18.04 -5.69 1.40
C PRO A 20 -17.70 -5.30 2.83
N GLY A 21 -17.69 -3.98 3.11
CA GLY A 21 -17.35 -3.44 4.43
C GLY A 21 -15.85 -3.37 4.75
N CYS A 22 -14.96 -3.68 3.80
CA CYS A 22 -13.52 -3.56 3.99
C CYS A 22 -13.11 -2.10 4.20
N GLY A 23 -12.17 -1.86 5.14
CA GLY A 23 -11.62 -0.53 5.41
C GLY A 23 -10.88 0.09 4.24
N ASP A 24 -10.39 -0.72 3.30
CA ASP A 24 -9.67 -0.26 2.10
C ASP A 24 -10.50 0.71 1.24
N TYR A 25 -11.84 0.56 1.22
CA TYR A 25 -12.74 1.51 0.55
C TYR A 25 -12.66 2.92 1.15
N ALA A 26 -12.61 3.00 2.48
CA ALA A 26 -12.52 4.29 3.17
C ALA A 26 -11.16 4.95 2.93
N ILE A 27 -10.08 4.17 2.94
CA ILE A 27 -8.73 4.65 2.66
C ILE A 27 -8.63 5.15 1.22
N LEU A 28 -9.13 4.39 0.23
CA LEU A 28 -9.15 4.81 -1.17
C LEU A 28 -9.86 6.15 -1.35
N LYS A 29 -11.06 6.27 -0.77
CA LYS A 29 -11.83 7.52 -0.82
C LYS A 29 -11.09 8.69 -0.16
N ALA A 30 -10.43 8.44 0.98
CA ALA A 30 -9.65 9.45 1.68
C ALA A 30 -8.47 9.92 0.82
N VAL A 31 -7.76 9.00 0.16
CA VAL A 31 -6.64 9.34 -0.73
C VAL A 31 -7.10 10.13 -1.93
N HIS A 32 -8.18 9.72 -2.63
CA HIS A 32 -8.76 10.49 -3.74
C HIS A 32 -9.05 11.94 -3.32
N LYS A 33 -9.68 12.11 -2.15
CA LYS A 33 -10.01 13.42 -1.61
C LYS A 33 -8.75 14.22 -1.27
N THR A 34 -7.79 13.62 -0.59
CA THR A 34 -6.54 14.30 -0.18
C THR A 34 -5.74 14.77 -1.39
N LEU A 35 -5.60 13.96 -2.43
CA LEU A 35 -4.89 14.36 -3.65
C LEU A 35 -5.57 15.54 -4.34
N ALA A 36 -6.90 15.56 -4.38
CA ALA A 36 -7.67 16.68 -4.91
C ALA A 36 -7.49 17.95 -4.06
N ASP A 37 -7.62 17.83 -2.73
CA ASP A 37 -7.47 18.96 -1.81
C ASP A 37 -6.06 19.57 -1.86
N LEU A 38 -5.03 18.74 -2.09
CA LEU A 38 -3.64 19.17 -2.26
C LEU A 38 -3.35 19.74 -3.65
N GLY A 39 -4.25 19.56 -4.62
CA GLY A 39 -4.06 20.02 -5.98
C GLY A 39 -2.89 19.37 -6.72
N VAL A 40 -2.58 18.11 -6.42
CA VAL A 40 -1.45 17.42 -7.05
C VAL A 40 -1.73 17.08 -8.51
N SER A 41 -0.67 17.03 -9.33
CA SER A 41 -0.77 16.61 -10.73
C SER A 41 -0.88 15.09 -10.84
N LYS A 42 -1.87 14.61 -11.58
CA LYS A 42 -2.05 13.18 -11.87
C LYS A 42 -0.85 12.59 -12.61
N GLU A 43 -0.27 13.38 -13.51
CA GLU A 43 0.84 13.01 -14.37
C GLU A 43 2.18 12.95 -13.62
N LYS A 44 2.23 13.54 -12.42
CA LYS A 44 3.40 13.48 -11.53
C LYS A 44 3.22 12.53 -10.35
N THR A 45 2.04 11.96 -10.19
CA THR A 45 1.72 11.04 -9.07
C THR A 45 1.81 9.59 -9.53
N VAL A 46 2.55 8.78 -8.77
CA VAL A 46 2.80 7.37 -9.08
C VAL A 46 2.54 6.51 -7.84
N PHE A 47 1.68 5.50 -7.98
CA PHE A 47 1.45 4.51 -6.93
C PHE A 47 2.16 3.20 -7.27
N VAL A 48 3.01 2.74 -6.36
CA VAL A 48 3.78 1.49 -6.50
C VAL A 48 3.30 0.53 -5.42
N SER A 49 2.76 -0.62 -5.80
CA SER A 49 2.23 -1.60 -4.84
C SER A 49 2.97 -2.93 -4.85
N GLY A 50 2.98 -3.59 -3.70
CA GLY A 50 3.42 -4.97 -3.54
C GLY A 50 2.31 -5.97 -3.91
N ILE A 51 2.06 -6.95 -3.04
CA ILE A 51 1.05 -7.98 -3.23
C ILE A 51 0.12 -8.04 -2.01
N GLY A 52 -1.13 -8.37 -2.25
CA GLY A 52 -2.20 -8.48 -1.25
C GLY A 52 -3.42 -7.63 -1.60
N CYS A 53 -4.41 -7.57 -0.70
CA CYS A 53 -5.66 -6.84 -0.94
C CYS A 53 -5.41 -5.35 -1.15
N SER A 54 -4.63 -4.71 -0.29
CA SER A 54 -4.23 -3.31 -0.41
C SER A 54 -3.52 -3.01 -1.73
N SER A 55 -2.75 -3.96 -2.23
CA SER A 55 -1.92 -3.79 -3.44
C SER A 55 -2.73 -3.71 -4.74
N ARG A 56 -4.05 -3.90 -4.69
CA ARG A 56 -4.96 -3.58 -5.80
C ARG A 56 -5.15 -2.08 -5.98
N PHE A 57 -4.70 -1.26 -5.04
CA PHE A 57 -4.91 0.18 -4.99
C PHE A 57 -4.58 0.91 -6.30
N PRO A 58 -3.43 0.66 -7.00
CA PRO A 58 -3.13 1.34 -8.25
C PRO A 58 -4.16 1.13 -9.36
N TYR A 59 -4.92 0.02 -9.37
CA TYR A 59 -6.00 -0.19 -10.33
C TYR A 59 -7.14 0.82 -10.17
N TYR A 60 -7.32 1.34 -8.97
CA TYR A 60 -8.44 2.21 -8.61
C TYR A 60 -8.08 3.69 -8.65
N MET A 61 -6.84 3.98 -9.06
CA MET A 61 -6.30 5.34 -9.19
C MET A 61 -6.21 5.74 -10.66
N SER A 62 -6.65 6.95 -10.98
CA SER A 62 -6.42 7.59 -12.29
C SER A 62 -5.12 8.37 -12.30
N THR A 63 -4.02 7.69 -11.93
CA THR A 63 -2.63 8.19 -11.92
C THR A 63 -1.75 7.13 -12.59
N TYR A 64 -0.44 7.36 -12.65
CA TYR A 64 0.49 6.28 -12.98
C TYR A 64 0.60 5.28 -11.84
N GLY A 65 0.88 4.02 -12.17
CA GLY A 65 1.01 2.97 -11.18
C GLY A 65 1.82 1.77 -11.64
N PHE A 66 2.40 1.07 -10.67
CA PHE A 66 3.12 -0.19 -10.86
C PHE A 66 2.60 -1.23 -9.87
N HIS A 67 2.33 -2.43 -10.35
CA HIS A 67 2.29 -3.63 -9.52
C HIS A 67 3.66 -4.28 -9.54
N THR A 68 4.15 -4.65 -8.36
CA THR A 68 5.47 -5.28 -8.23
C THR A 68 5.37 -6.68 -7.65
N ILE A 69 6.49 -7.26 -7.26
CA ILE A 69 6.56 -8.56 -6.61
C ILE A 69 6.37 -8.38 -5.10
N HIS A 70 5.92 -9.41 -4.42
CA HIS A 70 5.65 -9.45 -2.99
C HIS A 70 6.80 -8.87 -2.16
N GLY A 71 6.51 -7.82 -1.40
CA GLY A 71 7.46 -7.12 -0.54
C GLY A 71 8.52 -6.28 -1.27
N ARG A 72 8.37 -6.03 -2.59
CA ARG A 72 9.39 -5.32 -3.38
C ARG A 72 9.01 -3.90 -3.75
N ALA A 73 7.81 -3.46 -3.42
CA ALA A 73 7.34 -2.11 -3.75
C ALA A 73 8.30 -1.00 -3.28
N PRO A 74 8.87 -1.00 -2.07
CA PRO A 74 9.81 0.03 -1.64
C PRO A 74 11.07 0.11 -2.49
N ALA A 75 11.60 -1.03 -2.95
CA ALA A 75 12.79 -1.08 -3.79
C ALA A 75 12.51 -0.52 -5.20
N ILE A 76 11.39 -0.92 -5.80
CA ILE A 76 10.98 -0.43 -7.13
C ILE A 76 10.64 1.07 -7.06
N ALA A 77 9.89 1.50 -6.04
CA ALA A 77 9.55 2.91 -5.82
C ALA A 77 10.80 3.78 -5.66
N THR A 78 11.82 3.28 -4.97
CA THR A 78 13.12 3.95 -4.87
C THR A 78 13.74 4.15 -6.26
N GLY A 79 13.71 3.13 -7.12
CA GLY A 79 14.19 3.24 -8.49
C GLY A 79 13.42 4.28 -9.31
N VAL A 80 12.08 4.29 -9.19
CA VAL A 80 11.20 5.27 -9.86
C VAL A 80 11.57 6.70 -9.41
N LYS A 81 11.71 6.92 -8.09
CA LYS A 81 12.06 8.24 -7.54
C LYS A 81 13.45 8.71 -7.96
N LEU A 82 14.43 7.80 -8.03
CA LEU A 82 15.78 8.12 -8.49
C LEU A 82 15.83 8.42 -9.99
N ALA A 83 15.04 7.71 -10.79
CA ALA A 83 14.97 7.94 -12.23
C ALA A 83 14.29 9.28 -12.58
N ASN A 84 13.32 9.70 -11.79
CA ASN A 84 12.67 11.00 -11.94
C ASN A 84 12.34 11.60 -10.56
N PRO A 85 13.20 12.44 -10.00
CA PRO A 85 13.01 13.05 -8.68
C PRO A 85 11.79 13.97 -8.56
N GLU A 86 11.22 14.43 -9.68
CA GLU A 86 10.05 15.29 -9.70
C GLU A 86 8.73 14.54 -9.44
N LEU A 87 8.75 13.21 -9.49
CA LEU A 87 7.57 12.41 -9.25
C LEU A 87 7.20 12.37 -7.78
N ASP A 88 5.91 12.47 -7.51
CA ASP A 88 5.30 12.20 -6.22
C ASP A 88 5.00 10.70 -6.12
N VAL A 89 5.91 9.96 -5.46
CA VAL A 89 5.89 8.49 -5.45
C VAL A 89 5.32 7.97 -4.13
N TRP A 90 4.28 7.15 -4.24
CA TRP A 90 3.56 6.52 -3.14
C TRP A 90 3.73 5.01 -3.17
N VAL A 91 4.06 4.43 -2.06
CA VAL A 91 4.11 2.96 -1.88
C VAL A 91 2.86 2.50 -1.15
N ILE A 92 2.21 1.50 -1.71
CA ILE A 92 1.06 0.82 -1.09
C ILE A 92 1.48 -0.60 -0.74
N THR A 93 1.36 -0.95 0.54
CA THR A 93 1.73 -2.27 1.03
C THR A 93 0.84 -2.68 2.20
N GLY A 94 0.67 -3.98 2.41
CA GLY A 94 0.06 -4.53 3.62
C GLY A 94 1.12 -4.89 4.66
N ASP A 95 0.70 -5.15 5.88
CA ASP A 95 1.56 -5.59 6.98
C ASP A 95 2.34 -6.86 6.64
N GLY A 96 1.67 -7.87 6.10
CA GLY A 96 2.34 -9.10 5.64
C GLY A 96 3.29 -8.87 4.47
N ASP A 97 2.92 -8.00 3.53
CA ASP A 97 3.74 -7.66 2.37
C ASP A 97 4.97 -6.85 2.77
N GLY A 98 4.77 -5.76 3.49
CA GLY A 98 5.84 -4.79 3.81
C GLY A 98 6.73 -5.19 4.98
N LEU A 99 6.20 -5.91 5.98
CA LEU A 99 6.91 -6.20 7.23
C LEU A 99 7.38 -7.64 7.35
N SER A 100 6.88 -8.57 6.51
CA SER A 100 7.40 -9.94 6.42
C SER A 100 8.43 -10.05 5.31
N ILE A 101 8.06 -10.55 4.14
CA ILE A 101 8.99 -10.74 3.02
C ILE A 101 9.61 -9.41 2.54
N GLY A 102 8.91 -8.30 2.72
CA GLY A 102 9.36 -6.95 2.40
C GLY A 102 10.19 -6.26 3.49
N GLY A 103 10.30 -6.85 4.69
CA GLY A 103 10.90 -6.19 5.85
C GLY A 103 12.29 -5.60 5.61
N ASN A 104 13.15 -6.31 4.88
CA ASN A 104 14.47 -5.80 4.52
C ASN A 104 14.39 -4.54 3.63
N HIS A 105 13.50 -4.52 2.63
CA HIS A 105 13.35 -3.36 1.74
C HIS A 105 12.71 -2.18 2.46
N THR A 106 11.72 -2.44 3.33
CA THR A 106 11.08 -1.43 4.17
C THR A 106 12.11 -0.81 5.12
N LEU A 107 12.90 -1.62 5.82
CA LEU A 107 13.96 -1.14 6.70
C LEU A 107 14.96 -0.25 5.94
N HIS A 108 15.39 -0.69 4.77
CA HIS A 108 16.40 0.04 4.00
C HIS A 108 15.88 1.33 3.37
N VAL A 109 14.63 1.41 2.94
CA VAL A 109 14.06 2.66 2.43
C VAL A 109 13.91 3.69 3.55
N LEU A 110 13.47 3.25 4.73
CA LEU A 110 13.38 4.10 5.92
C LEU A 110 14.76 4.60 6.36
N ARG A 111 15.76 3.70 6.46
CA ARG A 111 17.13 4.06 6.84
C ARG A 111 17.76 5.06 5.87
N ARG A 112 17.45 4.97 4.58
CA ARG A 112 17.97 5.90 3.56
C ARG A 112 17.18 7.19 3.48
N ASN A 113 16.05 7.26 4.17
CA ASN A 113 15.13 8.39 4.14
C ASN A 113 14.81 8.84 2.71
N VAL A 114 14.51 7.87 1.85
CA VAL A 114 14.12 8.15 0.46
C VAL A 114 12.83 8.97 0.47
N ASP A 115 12.75 10.00 -0.39
CA ASP A 115 11.57 10.85 -0.52
C ASP A 115 10.39 10.08 -1.16
N LEU A 116 9.78 9.21 -0.38
CA LEU A 116 8.61 8.39 -0.70
C LEU A 116 7.54 8.57 0.37
N LYS A 117 6.28 8.40 -0.03
CA LYS A 117 5.16 8.25 0.90
C LYS A 117 4.80 6.78 0.96
N ILE A 118 4.75 6.21 2.14
CA ILE A 118 4.40 4.78 2.34
C ILE A 118 3.09 4.70 3.12
N ILE A 119 2.08 4.10 2.51
CA ILE A 119 0.82 3.76 3.19
C ILE A 119 0.85 2.28 3.49
N LEU A 120 0.99 1.94 4.77
CA LEU A 120 0.92 0.59 5.28
C LEU A 120 -0.51 0.29 5.74
N PHE A 121 -1.15 -0.66 5.07
CA PHE A 121 -2.47 -1.18 5.43
C PHE A 121 -2.30 -2.29 6.47
N ASN A 122 -2.48 -1.96 7.72
CA ASN A 122 -2.33 -2.92 8.82
C ASN A 122 -3.67 -3.52 9.20
N ASN A 123 -3.92 -4.75 8.78
CA ASN A 123 -5.10 -5.53 9.12
C ASN A 123 -4.80 -6.76 9.98
N GLU A 124 -3.57 -6.91 10.44
CA GLU A 124 -3.08 -7.98 11.31
C GLU A 124 -3.22 -9.40 10.70
N ILE A 125 -3.31 -9.52 9.35
CA ILE A 125 -3.53 -10.82 8.70
C ILE A 125 -3.17 -10.80 7.21
N TYR A 126 -2.77 -11.95 6.65
CA TYR A 126 -2.76 -12.14 5.20
C TYR A 126 -4.18 -12.41 4.68
N GLY A 127 -4.92 -11.34 4.33
CA GLY A 127 -6.33 -11.43 3.95
C GLY A 127 -6.54 -12.12 2.59
N LEU A 128 -5.76 -11.77 1.56
CA LEU A 128 -5.91 -12.29 0.21
C LEU A 128 -5.76 -13.82 0.15
N THR A 129 -4.87 -14.39 0.96
CA THR A 129 -4.58 -15.83 1.02
C THR A 129 -5.40 -16.56 2.08
N LYS A 130 -6.47 -15.93 2.58
CA LYS A 130 -7.48 -16.52 3.48
C LYS A 130 -7.04 -16.74 4.93
N GLY A 131 -6.21 -15.84 5.45
CA GLY A 131 -6.10 -15.69 6.90
C GLY A 131 -4.87 -16.27 7.55
N GLN A 132 -3.72 -16.27 6.90
CA GLN A 132 -2.46 -16.62 7.55
C GLN A 132 -2.04 -15.53 8.53
N TYR A 133 -1.30 -15.94 9.56
CA TYR A 133 -0.64 -15.08 10.52
C TYR A 133 0.29 -14.07 9.82
N SER A 134 0.23 -12.81 10.18
CA SER A 134 1.10 -11.71 9.72
C SER A 134 2.01 -11.22 10.83
N PRO A 135 3.08 -10.47 10.52
CA PRO A 135 3.99 -9.95 11.56
C PRO A 135 3.32 -9.06 12.62
N THR A 136 2.18 -8.45 12.31
CA THR A 136 1.44 -7.59 13.23
C THR A 136 0.29 -8.30 13.93
N SER A 137 0.03 -9.58 13.60
CA SER A 137 -1.00 -10.39 14.26
C SER A 137 -0.71 -10.51 15.76
N ARG A 138 -1.74 -10.45 16.57
CA ARG A 138 -1.62 -10.56 18.03
C ARG A 138 -1.02 -11.90 18.44
N GLN A 139 -0.19 -11.90 19.46
CA GLN A 139 0.35 -13.14 20.03
C GLN A 139 -0.78 -14.11 20.41
N GLY A 140 -0.61 -15.38 20.12
CA GLY A 140 -1.63 -16.41 20.34
C GLY A 140 -2.66 -16.53 19.20
N THR A 141 -2.57 -15.72 18.13
CA THR A 141 -3.48 -15.82 16.98
C THR A 141 -3.40 -17.21 16.35
N LYS A 142 -4.54 -17.89 16.29
CA LYS A 142 -4.70 -19.16 15.58
C LYS A 142 -5.06 -18.91 14.13
N SER A 143 -4.33 -19.54 13.23
CA SER A 143 -4.53 -19.43 11.79
C SER A 143 -4.08 -20.71 11.09
N PRO A 144 -4.30 -20.85 9.77
CA PRO A 144 -3.78 -22.02 9.04
C PRO A 144 -2.25 -22.18 9.15
N SER A 145 -1.51 -21.10 9.31
CA SER A 145 -0.05 -21.13 9.49
C SER A 145 0.39 -21.26 10.97
N THR A 146 -0.49 -21.01 11.92
CA THR A 146 -0.24 -21.07 13.36
C THR A 146 -1.38 -21.79 14.09
N PRO A 147 -1.59 -23.09 13.85
CA PRO A 147 -2.75 -23.83 14.38
C PRO A 147 -2.77 -23.91 15.92
N MET A 148 -1.59 -23.84 16.55
CA MET A 148 -1.46 -23.84 18.00
C MET A 148 -1.42 -22.43 18.62
N GLY A 149 -1.51 -21.39 17.77
CA GLY A 149 -1.33 -19.99 18.13
C GLY A 149 0.05 -19.47 17.78
N SER A 150 0.14 -18.17 17.46
CA SER A 150 1.42 -17.51 17.18
C SER A 150 2.25 -17.34 18.48
N ILE A 151 3.55 -17.57 18.38
CA ILE A 151 4.49 -17.50 19.52
C ILE A 151 5.05 -16.09 19.65
N ASP A 152 5.41 -15.48 18.54
CA ASP A 152 6.09 -14.18 18.52
C ASP A 152 5.16 -13.02 18.90
N PRO A 153 5.67 -12.00 19.61
CA PRO A 153 4.93 -10.76 19.81
C PRO A 153 4.78 -10.00 18.47
N PRO A 154 3.70 -9.21 18.33
CA PRO A 154 3.48 -8.45 17.10
C PRO A 154 4.54 -7.37 16.91
N VAL A 155 4.87 -7.12 15.66
CA VAL A 155 5.60 -5.91 15.25
C VAL A 155 4.69 -4.71 15.42
N ASN A 156 5.15 -3.66 16.07
CA ASN A 156 4.47 -2.38 16.13
C ASN A 156 4.72 -1.62 14.82
N ALA A 157 3.65 -1.38 14.06
CA ALA A 157 3.69 -0.69 12.78
C ALA A 157 3.02 0.68 12.87
#